data_171f4e936c31c85cbe99a848ab21e703
#
_entry.id   171f4e936c31c85cbe99a848ab21e703
#
_cell.length_a   1.000
_cell.length_b   1.000
_cell.length_c   1.000
_cell.angle_alpha   90.00
_cell.angle_beta   90.00
_cell.angle_gamma   90.00
#
_symmetry.space_group_name_H-M   'P 1'
#
loop_
_entity.id
_entity.type
_entity.pdbx_description
1 polymer ?
#
loop_
_entity_poly.entity_id
_entity_poly.type
_entity_poly.pdbx_seq_one_letter_code
_entity_poly.pdbx_strand_id
1 'polypeptide(L)'
;MDIPTLQAAKALVLDWWKALEHTDESKAAAATVRAFAPDITTYGPDPINELRGPTAYLEQFWQPLRHSFAGLQRQTHLFVSGYSNGRADGNRALDGRLWVSGTGVFKGLFQNDYLGLPAHGRPVEIRFGEFCEVRDGRIVSLYYLIDLIDLFEQAGIEVLPPSRGKPGLYPPPAASDGLLTGAPDVVLTQQSEDHLRRFIFDGLNAYDKSELKSMGMADWFEADVKWYGPGGIGACLSFKEFENLHQRPWLVAFPDRQVQDLTALFAENHYSGAPGWAGVIATHSGPYLGEPASQRRVSINGLDWWKRDGEKYVENWVFVDMIHLFRQFGVDLMARMRERVAARNA
;
A
#
# COMPACT_ATOMS: atom_id res chain seq x y z
N MET A 1 -25.10 7.00 -2.00
CA MET A 1 -23.79 7.59 -2.39
C MET A 1 -24.01 9.03 -2.84
N ASP A 2 -23.28 9.99 -2.25
CA ASP A 2 -23.32 11.40 -2.67
C ASP A 2 -22.24 11.63 -3.75
N ILE A 3 -22.63 11.57 -5.02
CA ILE A 3 -21.73 11.67 -6.17
C ILE A 3 -21.05 13.05 -6.27
N PRO A 4 -21.78 14.19 -6.12
CA PRO A 4 -21.14 15.51 -6.12
C PRO A 4 -20.02 15.66 -5.10
N THR A 5 -20.25 15.24 -3.86
CA THR A 5 -19.22 15.28 -2.79
C THR A 5 -18.04 14.36 -3.10
N LEU A 6 -18.28 13.17 -3.65
CA LEU A 6 -17.24 12.24 -4.08
C LEU A 6 -16.39 12.84 -5.21
N GLN A 7 -16.99 13.47 -6.21
CA GLN A 7 -16.27 14.13 -7.30
C GLN A 7 -15.44 15.32 -6.81
N ALA A 8 -15.97 16.12 -5.86
CA ALA A 8 -15.21 17.20 -5.25
C ALA A 8 -13.99 16.69 -4.48
N ALA A 9 -14.13 15.57 -3.76
CA ALA A 9 -13.01 14.94 -3.06
C ALA A 9 -11.93 14.41 -4.02
N LYS A 10 -12.34 13.78 -5.14
CA LYS A 10 -11.40 13.38 -6.20
C LYS A 10 -10.63 14.58 -6.75
N ALA A 11 -11.33 15.66 -7.08
CA ALA A 11 -10.69 16.88 -7.60
C ALA A 11 -9.68 17.45 -6.59
N LEU A 12 -10.06 17.52 -5.29
CA LEU A 12 -9.15 17.97 -4.22
C LEU A 12 -7.84 17.20 -4.20
N VAL A 13 -7.91 15.86 -4.23
CA VAL A 13 -6.71 15.00 -4.14
C VAL A 13 -5.88 15.10 -5.42
N LEU A 14 -6.50 15.10 -6.60
CA LEU A 14 -5.79 15.25 -7.88
C LEU A 14 -5.08 16.60 -7.98
N ASP A 15 -5.75 17.69 -7.58
CA ASP A 15 -5.16 19.04 -7.60
C ASP A 15 -4.00 19.15 -6.61
N TRP A 16 -4.12 18.53 -5.43
CA TRP A 16 -3.03 18.45 -4.47
C TRP A 16 -1.85 17.65 -5.04
N TRP A 17 -2.08 16.44 -5.58
CA TRP A 17 -1.02 15.62 -6.18
C TRP A 17 -0.29 16.37 -7.30
N LYS A 18 -1.04 17.01 -8.20
CA LYS A 18 -0.49 17.83 -9.28
C LYS A 18 0.34 19.00 -8.76
N ALA A 19 -0.12 19.65 -7.69
CA ALA A 19 0.62 20.77 -7.09
C ALA A 19 1.92 20.32 -6.42
N LEU A 20 1.97 19.09 -5.85
CA LEU A 20 3.18 18.52 -5.28
C LEU A 20 4.32 18.35 -6.32
N GLU A 21 3.99 18.16 -7.59
CA GLU A 21 4.98 18.04 -8.68
C GLU A 21 5.52 19.39 -9.18
N HIS A 22 4.96 20.50 -8.70
CA HIS A 22 5.41 21.82 -9.13
C HIS A 22 6.86 22.08 -8.73
N THR A 23 7.67 22.65 -9.63
CA THR A 23 9.09 22.97 -9.37
C THR A 23 9.28 23.98 -8.26
N ASP A 24 8.33 24.90 -8.09
CA ASP A 24 8.30 25.88 -7.01
C ASP A 24 7.74 25.21 -5.73
N GLU A 25 8.62 24.94 -4.78
CA GLU A 25 8.28 24.30 -3.50
C GLU A 25 7.28 25.10 -2.67
N SER A 26 7.28 26.44 -2.80
CA SER A 26 6.32 27.27 -2.07
C SER A 26 4.89 27.03 -2.52
N LYS A 27 4.68 26.72 -3.80
CA LYS A 27 3.36 26.38 -4.35
C LYS A 27 2.91 25.00 -3.89
N ALA A 28 3.82 24.03 -3.86
CA ALA A 28 3.54 22.69 -3.33
C ALA A 28 3.18 22.75 -1.83
N ALA A 29 3.93 23.54 -1.05
CA ALA A 29 3.65 23.76 0.37
C ALA A 29 2.29 24.45 0.59
N ALA A 30 2.01 25.54 -0.13
CA ALA A 30 0.74 26.25 -0.04
C ALA A 30 -0.45 25.36 -0.45
N ALA A 31 -0.30 24.52 -1.46
CA ALA A 31 -1.33 23.57 -1.88
C ALA A 31 -1.59 22.49 -0.81
N THR A 32 -0.55 21.97 -0.19
CA THR A 32 -0.65 20.99 0.89
C THR A 32 -1.37 21.57 2.12
N VAL A 33 -1.01 22.78 2.53
CA VAL A 33 -1.69 23.49 3.64
C VAL A 33 -3.17 23.75 3.32
N ARG A 34 -3.52 23.99 2.07
CA ARG A 34 -4.93 24.16 1.66
C ARG A 34 -5.68 22.83 1.64
N ALA A 35 -5.05 21.77 1.14
CA ALA A 35 -5.70 20.46 0.99
C ALA A 35 -5.85 19.73 2.33
N PHE A 36 -4.91 19.86 3.23
CA PHE A 36 -4.89 19.17 4.52
C PHE A 36 -5.67 19.92 5.60
N ALA A 37 -6.28 19.18 6.52
CA ALA A 37 -6.74 19.75 7.79
C ALA A 37 -5.52 20.18 8.63
N PRO A 38 -5.61 21.28 9.40
CA PRO A 38 -4.47 21.76 10.21
C PRO A 38 -3.96 20.72 11.23
N ASP A 39 -4.84 19.87 11.71
CA ASP A 39 -4.61 18.81 12.70
C ASP A 39 -4.50 17.41 12.08
N ILE A 40 -4.29 17.32 10.75
CA ILE A 40 -4.15 16.04 10.06
C ILE A 40 -3.10 15.16 10.74
N THR A 41 -3.39 13.87 10.81
CA THR A 41 -2.38 12.84 11.08
C THR A 41 -2.11 12.07 9.79
N THR A 42 -0.83 11.95 9.44
CA THR A 42 -0.39 11.12 8.32
C THR A 42 0.37 9.91 8.86
N TYR A 43 0.08 8.74 8.30
CA TYR A 43 0.64 7.45 8.69
C TYR A 43 1.50 6.93 7.54
N GLY A 44 2.81 7.04 7.69
CA GLY A 44 3.80 6.67 6.69
C GLY A 44 4.56 5.39 7.03
N PRO A 45 5.43 4.93 6.09
CA PRO A 45 6.27 3.76 6.33
C PRO A 45 7.31 4.03 7.42
N ASP A 46 7.74 2.98 8.12
CA ASP A 46 8.97 3.05 8.93
C ASP A 46 10.19 3.32 8.00
N PRO A 47 11.09 4.28 8.30
CA PRO A 47 11.26 4.99 9.56
C PRO A 47 10.53 6.35 9.67
N ILE A 48 9.70 6.74 8.73
CA ILE A 48 8.99 8.04 8.73
C ILE A 48 7.88 8.02 9.78
N ASN A 49 7.06 6.97 9.81
CA ASN A 49 6.01 6.73 10.79
C ASN A 49 4.90 7.81 10.80
N GLU A 50 4.33 8.10 11.98
CA GLU A 50 3.26 9.08 12.17
C GLU A 50 3.80 10.50 12.16
N LEU A 51 3.18 11.39 11.35
CA LEU A 51 3.47 12.81 11.31
C LEU A 51 2.19 13.61 11.57
N ARG A 52 2.32 14.77 12.21
CA ARG A 52 1.18 15.63 12.57
C ARG A 52 1.28 16.98 11.91
N GLY A 53 0.23 17.35 11.23
CA GLY A 53 0.10 18.61 10.50
C GLY A 53 0.78 18.60 9.12
N PRO A 54 0.37 19.52 8.24
CA PRO A 54 0.86 19.59 6.86
C PRO A 54 2.36 19.90 6.77
N THR A 55 2.91 20.70 7.70
CA THR A 55 4.34 21.06 7.72
C THR A 55 5.22 19.83 7.98
N ALA A 56 4.85 18.99 8.96
CA ALA A 56 5.63 17.78 9.25
C ALA A 56 5.65 16.81 8.05
N TYR A 57 4.52 16.63 7.35
CA TYR A 57 4.48 15.84 6.11
C TYR A 57 5.42 16.39 5.05
N LEU A 58 5.42 17.71 4.84
CA LEU A 58 6.31 18.34 3.86
C LEU A 58 7.78 18.19 4.23
N GLU A 59 8.16 18.53 5.46
CA GLU A 59 9.56 18.56 5.89
C GLU A 59 10.18 17.18 6.10
N GLN A 60 9.40 16.19 6.57
CA GLN A 60 9.93 14.88 6.95
C GLN A 60 9.68 13.79 5.91
N PHE A 61 8.79 14.01 4.94
CA PHE A 61 8.56 13.05 3.86
C PHE A 61 8.75 13.66 2.46
N TRP A 62 7.93 14.66 2.09
CA TRP A 62 7.86 15.09 0.69
C TRP A 62 9.11 15.82 0.20
N GLN A 63 9.63 16.77 0.96
CA GLN A 63 10.84 17.53 0.59
C GLN A 63 12.09 16.64 0.54
N PRO A 64 12.36 15.74 1.54
CA PRO A 64 13.46 14.79 1.44
C PRO A 64 13.34 13.87 0.21
N LEU A 65 12.14 13.39 -0.11
CA LEU A 65 11.90 12.57 -1.30
C LEU A 65 12.25 13.35 -2.57
N ARG A 66 11.75 14.56 -2.73
CA ARG A 66 12.06 15.41 -3.88
C ARG A 66 13.52 15.81 -3.98
N HIS A 67 14.17 16.10 -2.85
CA HIS A 67 15.58 16.40 -2.81
C HIS A 67 16.44 15.23 -3.30
N SER A 68 16.07 14.02 -2.92
CA SER A 68 16.84 12.82 -3.26
C SER A 68 16.62 12.35 -4.70
N PHE A 69 15.43 12.59 -5.25
CA PHE A 69 15.05 12.10 -6.58
C PHE A 69 14.75 13.25 -7.53
N ALA A 70 15.77 13.66 -8.30
CA ALA A 70 15.64 14.78 -9.24
C ALA A 70 14.63 14.47 -10.36
N GLY A 71 13.82 15.46 -10.72
CA GLY A 71 12.79 15.33 -11.73
C GLY A 71 11.66 14.37 -11.34
N LEU A 72 11.41 14.21 -10.04
CA LEU A 72 10.38 13.31 -9.51
C LEU A 72 9.02 13.59 -10.14
N GLN A 73 8.43 12.54 -10.74
CA GLN A 73 7.11 12.58 -11.39
C GLN A 73 6.26 11.43 -10.87
N ARG A 74 5.00 11.70 -10.57
CA ARG A 74 4.01 10.69 -10.21
C ARG A 74 3.42 10.07 -11.47
N GLN A 75 3.48 8.75 -11.60
CA GLN A 75 2.73 7.99 -12.57
C GLN A 75 1.69 7.14 -11.82
N THR A 76 0.47 7.62 -11.80
CA THR A 76 -0.65 6.93 -11.13
C THR A 76 -1.14 5.76 -11.98
N HIS A 77 -1.26 4.59 -11.37
CA HIS A 77 -1.79 3.36 -11.98
C HIS A 77 -3.25 3.17 -11.63
N LEU A 78 -3.62 3.40 -10.37
CA LEU A 78 -4.98 3.35 -9.86
C LEU A 78 -5.34 4.67 -9.20
N PHE A 79 -6.56 5.13 -9.44
CA PHE A 79 -7.18 6.26 -8.76
C PHE A 79 -8.65 5.95 -8.56
N VAL A 80 -9.04 5.70 -7.32
CA VAL A 80 -10.35 5.20 -6.93
C VAL A 80 -10.85 5.93 -5.69
N SER A 81 -12.16 5.97 -5.51
CA SER A 81 -12.78 6.61 -4.34
C SER A 81 -14.01 5.85 -3.88
N GLY A 82 -14.45 6.11 -2.66
CA GLY A 82 -15.68 5.51 -2.15
C GLY A 82 -15.96 5.88 -0.71
N TYR A 83 -17.13 5.46 -0.24
CA TYR A 83 -17.50 5.58 1.14
C TYR A 83 -17.20 4.27 1.86
N SER A 84 -16.41 4.35 2.94
CA SER A 84 -16.11 3.18 3.77
C SER A 84 -17.40 2.57 4.32
N ASN A 85 -17.53 1.26 4.20
CA ASN A 85 -18.73 0.56 4.61
C ASN A 85 -18.39 -0.75 5.36
N GLY A 86 -18.35 -0.63 6.67
CA GLY A 86 -18.07 -1.71 7.61
C GLY A 86 -16.59 -2.10 7.68
N ARG A 87 -16.13 -2.29 8.89
CA ARG A 87 -14.77 -2.77 9.21
C ARG A 87 -14.81 -4.24 9.57
N ALA A 88 -13.64 -4.89 9.42
CA ALA A 88 -13.46 -6.28 9.83
C ALA A 88 -13.68 -6.50 11.34
N ASP A 89 -13.39 -5.48 12.17
CA ASP A 89 -13.61 -5.49 13.61
C ASP A 89 -15.06 -5.18 14.03
N GLY A 90 -15.95 -4.91 13.07
CA GLY A 90 -17.34 -4.54 13.30
C GLY A 90 -17.55 -3.11 13.82
N ASN A 91 -16.52 -2.29 13.91
CA ASN A 91 -16.62 -0.91 14.34
C ASN A 91 -17.28 -0.04 13.25
N ARG A 92 -18.54 0.34 13.48
CA ARG A 92 -19.32 1.18 12.57
C ARG A 92 -19.03 2.67 12.66
N ALA A 93 -18.22 3.12 13.60
CA ALA A 93 -17.89 4.54 13.75
C ALA A 93 -17.17 5.14 12.54
N LEU A 94 -16.61 4.30 11.66
CA LEU A 94 -15.93 4.70 10.44
C LEU A 94 -16.79 4.53 9.18
N ASP A 95 -18.02 4.02 9.30
CA ASP A 95 -18.91 3.87 8.15
C ASP A 95 -19.32 5.24 7.59
N GLY A 96 -19.45 5.31 6.27
CA GLY A 96 -19.83 6.53 5.57
C GLY A 96 -18.73 7.58 5.43
N ARG A 97 -17.52 7.31 5.89
CA ARG A 97 -16.36 8.19 5.64
C ARG A 97 -15.94 8.10 4.19
N LEU A 98 -15.63 9.26 3.61
CA LEU A 98 -15.23 9.37 2.21
C LEU A 98 -13.70 9.19 2.07
N TRP A 99 -13.31 8.31 1.17
CA TRP A 99 -11.93 8.01 0.86
C TRP A 99 -11.64 8.25 -0.62
N VAL A 100 -10.46 8.79 -0.88
CA VAL A 100 -9.85 8.85 -2.21
C VAL A 100 -8.48 8.19 -2.12
N SER A 101 -8.23 7.28 -3.04
CA SER A 101 -7.02 6.45 -2.98
C SER A 101 -6.37 6.31 -4.34
N GLY A 102 -5.08 6.07 -4.33
CA GLY A 102 -4.37 5.68 -5.54
C GLY A 102 -3.03 5.07 -5.27
N THR A 103 -2.53 4.40 -6.29
CA THR A 103 -1.21 3.78 -6.29
C THR A 103 -0.55 3.90 -7.65
N GLY A 104 0.74 3.72 -7.68
CA GLY A 104 1.56 3.81 -8.88
C GLY A 104 3.03 3.87 -8.56
N VAL A 105 3.78 4.62 -9.34
CA VAL A 105 5.22 4.83 -9.14
C VAL A 105 5.57 6.31 -9.21
N PHE A 106 6.54 6.73 -8.38
CA PHE A 106 7.29 7.95 -8.60
C PHE A 106 8.51 7.60 -9.45
N LYS A 107 8.71 8.32 -10.54
CA LYS A 107 9.90 8.20 -11.40
C LYS A 107 10.81 9.38 -11.20
N GLY A 108 12.09 9.12 -11.00
CA GLY A 108 13.08 10.18 -10.81
C GLY A 108 14.51 9.66 -10.97
N LEU A 109 15.45 10.58 -10.99
CA LEU A 109 16.88 10.29 -10.99
C LEU A 109 17.38 10.27 -9.54
N PHE A 110 17.87 9.14 -9.02
CA PHE A 110 18.38 9.03 -7.66
C PHE A 110 19.71 9.77 -7.53
N GLN A 111 19.67 11.04 -7.15
CA GLN A 111 20.78 11.98 -7.23
C GLN A 111 21.41 12.30 -5.87
N ASN A 112 20.62 12.34 -4.79
CA ASN A 112 21.12 12.56 -3.43
C ASN A 112 20.65 11.43 -2.52
N ASP A 113 21.43 11.13 -1.48
CA ASP A 113 21.14 10.05 -0.54
C ASP A 113 19.73 10.17 0.07
N TYR A 114 19.07 9.04 0.25
CA TYR A 114 17.73 8.96 0.84
C TYR A 114 17.69 7.98 2.00
N LEU A 115 17.34 8.43 3.20
CA LEU A 115 17.24 7.61 4.43
C LEU A 115 18.51 6.79 4.72
N GLY A 116 19.67 7.27 4.31
CA GLY A 116 20.95 6.57 4.44
C GLY A 116 21.27 5.58 3.32
N LEU A 117 20.42 5.45 2.32
CA LEU A 117 20.72 4.75 1.07
C LEU A 117 21.50 5.69 0.15
N PRO A 118 22.72 5.32 -0.32
CA PRO A 118 23.51 6.17 -1.21
C PRO A 118 22.89 6.30 -2.59
N ALA A 119 22.93 7.51 -3.12
CA ALA A 119 22.54 7.77 -4.49
C ALA A 119 23.49 7.12 -5.49
N HIS A 120 22.96 6.68 -6.62
CA HIS A 120 23.74 6.03 -7.69
C HIS A 120 23.62 6.72 -9.06
N GLY A 121 22.90 7.84 -9.15
CA GLY A 121 22.78 8.65 -10.36
C GLY A 121 21.99 8.01 -11.50
N ARG A 122 21.21 6.95 -11.24
CA ARG A 122 20.40 6.28 -12.28
C ARG A 122 18.91 6.51 -12.03
N PRO A 123 18.05 6.38 -13.07
CA PRO A 123 16.61 6.39 -12.90
C PRO A 123 16.14 5.29 -11.95
N VAL A 124 15.09 5.58 -11.19
CA VAL A 124 14.39 4.65 -10.31
C VAL A 124 12.88 4.82 -10.44
N GLU A 125 12.14 3.76 -10.11
CA GLU A 125 10.70 3.75 -9.96
C GLU A 125 10.35 3.40 -8.52
N ILE A 126 9.87 4.38 -7.74
CA ILE A 126 9.51 4.19 -6.34
C ILE A 126 8.02 3.91 -6.29
N ARG A 127 7.62 2.69 -5.98
CA ARG A 127 6.20 2.34 -5.80
C ARG A 127 5.62 3.13 -4.65
N PHE A 128 4.43 3.69 -4.84
CA PHE A 128 3.69 4.39 -3.81
C PHE A 128 2.25 3.90 -3.72
N GLY A 129 1.67 4.02 -2.53
CA GLY A 129 0.25 3.86 -2.28
C GLY A 129 -0.23 4.91 -1.29
N GLU A 130 -1.39 5.50 -1.53
CA GLU A 130 -1.98 6.55 -0.71
C GLU A 130 -3.48 6.35 -0.54
N PHE A 131 -3.98 6.54 0.69
CA PHE A 131 -5.40 6.58 1.05
C PHE A 131 -5.67 7.86 1.83
N CYS A 132 -6.48 8.75 1.26
CA CYS A 132 -6.87 10.03 1.82
C CYS A 132 -8.31 9.96 2.36
N GLU A 133 -8.53 10.11 3.67
CA GLU A 133 -9.85 10.40 4.21
C GLU A 133 -10.18 11.88 3.97
N VAL A 134 -11.29 12.15 3.30
CA VAL A 134 -11.73 13.50 2.98
C VAL A 134 -12.99 13.85 3.76
N ARG A 135 -12.96 14.98 4.46
CA ARG A 135 -14.09 15.51 5.21
C ARG A 135 -14.09 17.04 5.12
N ASP A 136 -15.25 17.62 4.88
CA ASP A 136 -15.45 19.09 4.80
C ASP A 136 -14.46 19.77 3.83
N GLY A 137 -14.19 19.13 2.68
CA GLY A 137 -13.30 19.66 1.65
C GLY A 137 -11.82 19.67 2.04
N ARG A 138 -11.41 18.86 3.01
CA ARG A 138 -10.01 18.70 3.43
C ARG A 138 -9.65 17.23 3.63
N ILE A 139 -8.38 16.91 3.42
CA ILE A 139 -7.80 15.60 3.78
C ILE A 139 -7.53 15.64 5.29
N VAL A 140 -8.22 14.78 6.05
CA VAL A 140 -8.15 14.73 7.52
C VAL A 140 -7.28 13.60 8.05
N SER A 141 -7.07 12.58 7.24
CA SER A 141 -6.12 11.48 7.48
C SER A 141 -5.49 11.05 6.18
N LEU A 142 -4.23 10.67 6.20
CA LEU A 142 -3.50 10.13 5.06
C LEU A 142 -2.71 8.89 5.49
N TYR A 143 -2.98 7.75 4.87
CA TYR A 143 -2.19 6.52 5.00
C TYR A 143 -1.40 6.35 3.71
N TYR A 144 -0.08 6.27 3.82
CA TYR A 144 0.76 6.16 2.63
C TYR A 144 1.95 5.22 2.86
N LEU A 145 2.31 4.50 1.83
CA LEU A 145 3.51 3.67 1.80
C LEU A 145 4.31 3.98 0.53
N ILE A 146 5.62 3.92 0.65
CA ILE A 146 6.56 3.76 -0.45
C ILE A 146 7.32 2.46 -0.23
N ASP A 147 7.61 1.74 -1.30
CA ASP A 147 8.29 0.45 -1.21
C ASP A 147 9.80 0.64 -1.09
N LEU A 148 10.27 0.80 0.16
CA LEU A 148 11.69 1.01 0.45
C LEU A 148 12.53 -0.23 0.16
N ILE A 149 11.97 -1.45 0.31
CA ILE A 149 12.71 -2.68 0.02
C ILE A 149 13.00 -2.79 -1.48
N ASP A 150 11.99 -2.52 -2.32
CA ASP A 150 12.19 -2.47 -3.79
C ASP A 150 13.20 -1.37 -4.19
N LEU A 151 13.17 -0.21 -3.53
CA LEU A 151 14.14 0.86 -3.76
C LEU A 151 15.58 0.43 -3.37
N PHE A 152 15.76 -0.31 -2.27
CA PHE A 152 17.05 -0.87 -1.89
C PHE A 152 17.55 -1.87 -2.93
N GLU A 153 16.68 -2.76 -3.43
CA GLU A 153 16.99 -3.72 -4.50
C GLU A 153 17.42 -2.99 -5.79
N GLN A 154 16.74 -1.91 -6.20
CA GLN A 154 17.11 -1.07 -7.35
C GLN A 154 18.49 -0.42 -7.17
N ALA A 155 18.90 -0.09 -5.94
CA ALA A 155 20.23 0.40 -5.62
C ALA A 155 21.29 -0.73 -5.52
N GLY A 156 20.90 -1.98 -5.66
CA GLY A 156 21.76 -3.16 -5.54
C GLY A 156 22.11 -3.49 -4.08
N ILE A 157 21.25 -3.13 -3.14
CA ILE A 157 21.41 -3.42 -1.70
C ILE A 157 20.33 -4.43 -1.29
N GLU A 158 20.73 -5.68 -1.09
CA GLU A 158 19.84 -6.75 -0.68
C GLU A 158 19.79 -6.87 0.85
N VAL A 159 18.66 -6.48 1.45
CA VAL A 159 18.42 -6.57 2.91
C VAL A 159 17.61 -7.79 3.30
N LEU A 160 16.96 -8.42 2.34
CA LEU A 160 16.20 -9.67 2.46
C LEU A 160 16.76 -10.70 1.47
N PRO A 161 16.44 -11.99 1.62
CA PRO A 161 16.75 -12.99 0.59
C PRO A 161 16.08 -12.62 -0.74
N PRO A 162 16.59 -13.14 -1.88
CA PRO A 162 15.97 -12.90 -3.19
C PRO A 162 14.48 -13.21 -3.19
N SER A 163 13.69 -12.32 -3.78
CA SER A 163 12.24 -12.48 -3.89
C SER A 163 11.86 -13.81 -4.54
N ARG A 164 10.87 -14.50 -3.97
CA ARG A 164 10.36 -15.75 -4.56
C ARG A 164 9.50 -15.50 -5.79
N GLY A 165 8.76 -14.38 -5.81
CA GLY A 165 8.01 -13.89 -6.97
C GLY A 165 8.89 -13.09 -7.93
N LYS A 166 8.28 -12.39 -8.88
CA LYS A 166 8.98 -11.54 -9.86
C LYS A 166 9.31 -10.20 -9.22
N PRO A 167 10.60 -9.84 -9.01
CA PRO A 167 10.98 -8.54 -8.48
C PRO A 167 10.70 -7.43 -9.50
N GLY A 168 10.56 -6.19 -9.02
CA GLY A 168 10.45 -5.00 -9.87
C GLY A 168 9.16 -4.88 -10.70
N LEU A 169 8.23 -5.83 -10.62
CA LEU A 169 7.00 -5.80 -11.42
C LEU A 169 5.84 -5.16 -10.64
N TYR A 170 5.43 -3.97 -11.08
CA TYR A 170 4.30 -3.22 -10.51
C TYR A 170 3.61 -2.40 -11.60
N PRO A 171 2.92 -3.04 -12.57
CA PRO A 171 2.31 -2.36 -13.71
C PRO A 171 0.98 -1.69 -13.35
N PRO A 172 0.49 -0.76 -14.21
CA PRO A 172 -0.92 -0.37 -14.19
C PRO A 172 -1.82 -1.56 -14.55
N PRO A 173 -3.15 -1.44 -14.33
CA PRO A 173 -4.10 -2.47 -14.75
C PRO A 173 -3.94 -2.83 -16.23
N ALA A 174 -4.05 -4.11 -16.55
CA ALA A 174 -3.86 -4.61 -17.91
C ALA A 174 -4.83 -3.96 -18.93
N ALA A 175 -6.03 -3.59 -18.50
CA ALA A 175 -7.02 -2.90 -19.33
C ALA A 175 -6.82 -1.37 -19.40
N SER A 176 -5.82 -0.80 -18.72
CA SER A 176 -5.57 0.65 -18.63
C SER A 176 -6.78 1.47 -18.15
N ASP A 177 -7.63 0.89 -17.30
CA ASP A 177 -8.91 1.43 -16.83
C ASP A 177 -8.91 1.81 -15.34
N GLY A 178 -7.72 1.92 -14.73
CA GLY A 178 -7.57 2.15 -13.27
C GLY A 178 -7.75 3.60 -12.82
N LEU A 179 -7.84 4.57 -13.73
CA LEU A 179 -7.98 5.99 -13.40
C LEU A 179 -9.44 6.41 -13.41
N LEU A 180 -10.16 6.19 -12.32
CA LEU A 180 -11.60 6.46 -12.22
C LEU A 180 -11.84 7.93 -11.85
N THR A 181 -11.74 8.84 -12.80
CA THR A 181 -11.97 10.28 -12.59
C THR A 181 -13.43 10.69 -12.79
N GLY A 182 -14.24 9.88 -13.45
CA GLY A 182 -15.66 10.10 -13.70
C GLY A 182 -16.56 9.73 -12.50
N ALA A 183 -17.87 9.89 -12.68
CA ALA A 183 -18.86 9.42 -11.73
C ALA A 183 -18.90 7.87 -11.73
N PRO A 184 -19.02 7.22 -10.56
CA PRO A 184 -19.11 5.77 -10.49
C PRO A 184 -20.45 5.24 -10.99
N ASP A 185 -20.44 4.01 -11.52
CA ASP A 185 -21.65 3.20 -11.63
C ASP A 185 -22.03 2.71 -10.21
N VAL A 186 -23.16 3.20 -9.72
CA VAL A 186 -23.61 2.94 -8.34
C VAL A 186 -23.92 1.46 -8.11
N VAL A 187 -24.53 0.78 -9.10
CA VAL A 187 -24.92 -0.64 -8.97
C VAL A 187 -23.66 -1.52 -8.94
N LEU A 188 -22.77 -1.27 -9.89
CA LEU A 188 -21.51 -2.00 -9.99
C LEU A 188 -20.62 -1.78 -8.75
N THR A 189 -20.57 -0.55 -8.26
CA THR A 189 -19.83 -0.19 -7.04
C THR A 189 -20.38 -0.96 -5.83
N GLN A 190 -21.70 -1.01 -5.64
CA GLN A 190 -22.31 -1.74 -4.53
C GLN A 190 -21.99 -3.25 -4.62
N GLN A 191 -22.06 -3.83 -5.82
CA GLN A 191 -21.68 -5.23 -6.03
C GLN A 191 -20.22 -5.49 -5.63
N SER A 192 -19.31 -4.55 -5.95
CA SER A 192 -17.89 -4.68 -5.59
C SER A 192 -17.65 -4.50 -4.09
N GLU A 193 -18.38 -3.61 -3.42
CA GLU A 193 -18.33 -3.48 -1.95
C GLU A 193 -18.81 -4.75 -1.25
N ASP A 194 -19.93 -5.32 -1.69
CA ASP A 194 -20.48 -6.56 -1.13
C ASP A 194 -19.52 -7.73 -1.37
N HIS A 195 -18.89 -7.78 -2.55
CA HIS A 195 -17.88 -8.79 -2.87
C HIS A 195 -16.63 -8.64 -1.98
N LEU A 196 -16.10 -7.42 -1.80
CA LEU A 196 -14.96 -7.14 -0.93
C LEU A 196 -15.24 -7.58 0.51
N ARG A 197 -16.41 -7.25 1.04
CA ARG A 197 -16.80 -7.62 2.40
C ARG A 197 -16.83 -9.15 2.57
N ARG A 198 -17.47 -9.87 1.67
CA ARG A 198 -17.50 -11.34 1.69
C ARG A 198 -16.07 -11.91 1.58
N PHE A 199 -15.25 -11.38 0.70
CA PHE A 199 -13.86 -11.80 0.56
C PHE A 199 -13.06 -11.65 1.86
N ILE A 200 -13.20 -10.53 2.57
CA ILE A 200 -12.51 -10.30 3.85
C ILE A 200 -13.04 -11.25 4.94
N PHE A 201 -14.37 -11.33 5.10
CA PHE A 201 -14.98 -12.05 6.22
C PHE A 201 -15.07 -13.57 5.98
N ASP A 202 -15.50 -13.98 4.79
CA ASP A 202 -15.78 -15.38 4.47
C ASP A 202 -14.58 -16.06 3.77
N GLY A 203 -13.64 -15.26 3.24
CA GLY A 203 -12.41 -15.75 2.62
C GLY A 203 -11.20 -15.58 3.55
N LEU A 204 -10.65 -14.37 3.64
CA LEU A 204 -9.42 -14.15 4.38
C LEU A 204 -9.49 -14.55 5.86
N ASN A 205 -10.58 -14.28 6.55
CA ASN A 205 -10.77 -14.63 7.97
C ASN A 205 -11.30 -16.05 8.20
N ALA A 206 -11.67 -16.80 7.16
CA ALA A 206 -12.08 -18.18 7.25
C ALA A 206 -10.92 -19.17 7.41
N TYR A 207 -9.68 -18.69 7.45
CA TYR A 207 -8.49 -19.54 7.55
C TYR A 207 -8.51 -20.40 8.82
N ASP A 208 -8.54 -21.73 8.61
CA ASP A 208 -8.25 -22.74 9.61
C ASP A 208 -6.79 -23.19 9.46
N LYS A 209 -5.98 -22.92 10.44
CA LYS A 209 -4.53 -23.21 10.44
C LYS A 209 -4.19 -24.70 10.25
N SER A 210 -5.15 -25.59 10.35
CA SER A 210 -4.99 -27.02 10.05
C SER A 210 -5.05 -27.34 8.55
N GLU A 211 -5.67 -26.44 7.74
CA GLU A 211 -5.89 -26.64 6.31
C GLU A 211 -5.57 -25.37 5.51
N LEU A 212 -4.49 -25.43 4.72
CA LEU A 212 -4.04 -24.27 3.91
C LEU A 212 -5.12 -23.73 2.97
N LYS A 213 -5.97 -24.61 2.45
CA LYS A 213 -7.01 -24.25 1.48
C LYS A 213 -8.31 -23.77 2.12
N SER A 214 -8.38 -23.70 3.45
CA SER A 214 -9.61 -23.32 4.18
C SER A 214 -10.12 -21.91 3.84
N MET A 215 -9.23 -21.02 3.38
CA MET A 215 -9.63 -19.69 2.90
C MET A 215 -10.39 -19.70 1.57
N GLY A 216 -10.40 -20.83 0.84
CA GLY A 216 -11.07 -20.94 -0.45
C GLY A 216 -10.58 -19.95 -1.52
N MET A 217 -9.30 -19.54 -1.49
CA MET A 217 -8.80 -18.48 -2.39
C MET A 217 -9.04 -18.75 -3.88
N ALA A 218 -9.14 -20.02 -4.29
CA ALA A 218 -9.48 -20.40 -5.66
C ALA A 218 -10.92 -20.01 -6.06
N ASP A 219 -11.80 -19.80 -5.09
CA ASP A 219 -13.16 -19.31 -5.34
C ASP A 219 -13.20 -17.79 -5.53
N TRP A 220 -12.22 -17.09 -4.98
CA TRP A 220 -12.11 -15.61 -5.00
C TRP A 220 -11.20 -15.08 -6.10
N PHE A 221 -10.19 -15.86 -6.51
CA PHE A 221 -9.19 -15.46 -7.49
C PHE A 221 -9.31 -16.24 -8.79
N GLU A 222 -9.13 -15.55 -9.92
CA GLU A 222 -8.98 -16.24 -11.20
C GLU A 222 -7.68 -17.05 -11.27
N ALA A 223 -7.67 -18.09 -12.10
CA ALA A 223 -6.50 -18.96 -12.24
C ALA A 223 -5.25 -18.22 -12.74
N ASP A 224 -5.43 -17.19 -13.53
CA ASP A 224 -4.38 -16.32 -14.10
C ASP A 224 -4.29 -14.96 -13.41
N VAL A 225 -4.84 -14.81 -12.19
CA VAL A 225 -4.74 -13.59 -11.38
C VAL A 225 -3.30 -13.07 -11.32
N LYS A 226 -3.17 -11.76 -11.35
CA LYS A 226 -1.89 -11.07 -11.14
C LYS A 226 -1.89 -10.44 -9.76
N TRP A 227 -0.99 -10.88 -8.93
CA TRP A 227 -0.78 -10.36 -7.58
C TRP A 227 0.56 -9.62 -7.53
N TYR A 228 0.54 -8.33 -7.30
CA TYR A 228 1.71 -7.47 -7.30
C TYR A 228 2.11 -7.16 -5.86
N GLY A 229 2.97 -7.98 -5.29
CA GLY A 229 3.45 -7.86 -3.92
C GLY A 229 4.61 -6.88 -3.75
N PRO A 230 4.92 -6.51 -2.49
CA PRO A 230 6.01 -5.59 -2.17
C PRO A 230 7.40 -6.21 -2.43
N GLY A 231 8.42 -5.34 -2.38
CA GLY A 231 9.83 -5.75 -2.40
C GLY A 231 10.13 -6.81 -1.35
N GLY A 232 11.04 -7.75 -1.66
CA GLY A 232 11.33 -8.94 -0.86
C GLY A 232 10.35 -10.11 -1.06
N ILE A 233 9.11 -9.87 -1.56
CA ILE A 233 8.16 -10.92 -1.92
C ILE A 233 8.08 -11.06 -3.45
N GLY A 234 7.85 -9.93 -4.16
CA GLY A 234 7.71 -9.89 -5.61
C GLY A 234 6.32 -10.26 -6.11
N ALA A 235 6.10 -10.14 -7.41
CA ALA A 235 4.81 -10.42 -8.05
C ALA A 235 4.61 -11.91 -8.36
N CYS A 236 3.33 -12.34 -8.34
CA CYS A 236 2.86 -13.65 -8.75
C CYS A 236 1.93 -13.50 -9.96
N LEU A 237 2.18 -14.25 -11.04
CA LEU A 237 1.50 -14.10 -12.32
C LEU A 237 0.41 -15.16 -12.57
N SER A 238 0.09 -15.95 -11.56
CA SER A 238 -1.00 -16.91 -11.54
C SER A 238 -1.42 -17.22 -10.10
N PHE A 239 -2.61 -17.76 -9.93
CA PHE A 239 -3.08 -18.25 -8.63
C PHE A 239 -2.11 -19.27 -8.02
N LYS A 240 -1.58 -20.18 -8.84
CA LYS A 240 -0.61 -21.19 -8.37
C LYS A 240 0.67 -20.57 -7.85
N GLU A 241 1.19 -19.52 -8.50
CA GLU A 241 2.34 -18.75 -7.99
C GLU A 241 1.99 -18.04 -6.70
N PHE A 242 0.84 -17.35 -6.64
CA PHE A 242 0.35 -16.69 -5.44
C PHE A 242 0.27 -17.66 -4.25
N GLU A 243 -0.35 -18.83 -4.43
CA GLU A 243 -0.48 -19.84 -3.38
C GLU A 243 0.87 -20.34 -2.87
N ASN A 244 1.83 -20.59 -3.78
CA ASN A 244 3.10 -21.21 -3.41
C ASN A 244 4.18 -20.22 -2.98
N LEU A 245 4.24 -19.03 -3.60
CA LEU A 245 5.32 -18.07 -3.39
C LEU A 245 4.98 -17.03 -2.32
N HIS A 246 3.69 -16.74 -2.11
CA HIS A 246 3.22 -15.80 -1.11
C HIS A 246 2.34 -16.43 -0.03
N GLN A 247 1.18 -17.00 -0.38
CA GLN A 247 0.18 -17.42 0.60
C GLN A 247 0.72 -18.48 1.56
N ARG A 248 1.31 -19.55 1.05
CA ARG A 248 1.85 -20.65 1.88
C ARG A 248 2.96 -20.18 2.82
N PRO A 249 4.03 -19.46 2.39
CA PRO A 249 5.03 -18.91 3.30
C PRO A 249 4.45 -17.98 4.35
N TRP A 250 3.48 -17.16 3.96
CA TRP A 250 2.79 -16.23 4.85
C TRP A 250 2.00 -16.97 5.95
N LEU A 251 1.21 -17.96 5.59
CA LEU A 251 0.40 -18.71 6.54
C LEU A 251 1.24 -19.63 7.45
N VAL A 252 2.39 -20.11 6.97
CA VAL A 252 3.36 -20.83 7.81
C VAL A 252 3.99 -19.90 8.84
N ALA A 253 4.33 -18.69 8.42
CA ALA A 253 4.92 -17.69 9.32
C ALA A 253 3.91 -17.14 10.34
N PHE A 254 2.65 -16.95 9.91
CA PHE A 254 1.58 -16.30 10.67
C PHE A 254 0.30 -17.14 10.73
N PRO A 255 0.33 -18.32 11.39
CA PRO A 255 -0.77 -19.27 11.35
C PRO A 255 -2.04 -18.80 12.10
N ASP A 256 -1.90 -17.84 13.00
CA ASP A 256 -3.01 -17.25 13.78
C ASP A 256 -3.41 -15.86 13.28
N ARG A 257 -3.02 -15.52 12.04
CA ARG A 257 -3.31 -14.22 11.47
C ARG A 257 -4.82 -13.95 11.39
N GLN A 258 -5.18 -12.71 11.64
CA GLN A 258 -6.55 -12.21 11.46
C GLN A 258 -6.49 -10.81 10.84
N VAL A 259 -7.34 -10.59 9.85
CA VAL A 259 -7.64 -9.23 9.38
C VAL A 259 -8.54 -8.61 10.42
N GLN A 260 -8.08 -7.55 11.09
CA GLN A 260 -8.81 -6.94 12.20
C GLN A 260 -9.12 -5.48 11.95
N ASP A 261 -8.12 -4.67 11.76
CA ASP A 261 -8.26 -3.21 11.82
C ASP A 261 -8.05 -2.58 10.44
N LEU A 262 -8.87 -2.99 9.48
CA LEU A 262 -8.93 -2.25 8.22
C LEU A 262 -9.56 -0.89 8.49
N THR A 263 -8.81 0.16 8.22
CA THR A 263 -9.22 1.55 8.45
C THR A 263 -10.41 1.93 7.57
N ALA A 264 -10.48 1.37 6.36
CA ALA A 264 -11.58 1.52 5.44
C ALA A 264 -11.76 0.28 4.55
N LEU A 265 -12.99 0.07 4.08
CA LEU A 265 -13.35 -0.86 3.01
C LEU A 265 -14.26 -0.10 2.06
N PHE A 266 -13.86 0.09 0.81
CA PHE A 266 -14.70 0.76 -0.19
C PHE A 266 -14.42 0.24 -1.59
N ALA A 267 -15.32 0.53 -2.49
CA ALA A 267 -15.16 0.21 -3.90
C ALA A 267 -15.59 1.37 -4.80
N GLU A 268 -15.11 1.33 -6.04
CA GLU A 268 -15.58 2.13 -7.16
C GLU A 268 -15.55 1.29 -8.44
N ASN A 269 -16.69 1.08 -9.06
CA ASN A 269 -16.87 0.21 -10.23
C ASN A 269 -16.30 -1.21 -9.94
N HIS A 270 -15.35 -1.69 -10.74
CA HIS A 270 -14.70 -2.99 -10.56
C HIS A 270 -13.55 -3.00 -9.55
N TYR A 271 -13.19 -1.86 -9.02
CA TYR A 271 -12.06 -1.71 -8.11
C TYR A 271 -12.49 -1.61 -6.66
N SER A 272 -11.69 -2.13 -5.77
CA SER A 272 -11.86 -1.98 -4.34
C SER A 272 -10.54 -1.67 -3.66
N GLY A 273 -10.60 -1.03 -2.51
CA GLY A 273 -9.42 -0.64 -1.75
C GLY A 273 -9.62 -0.78 -0.25
N ALA A 274 -8.53 -1.13 0.44
CA ALA A 274 -8.51 -1.22 1.89
C ALA A 274 -7.13 -0.85 2.46
N PRO A 275 -7.01 0.23 3.22
CA PRO A 275 -5.85 0.49 4.06
C PRO A 275 -6.02 -0.23 5.39
N GLY A 276 -4.97 -0.84 5.88
CA GLY A 276 -4.93 -1.50 7.19
C GLY A 276 -3.79 -0.98 8.05
N TRP A 277 -4.13 -0.32 9.18
CA TRP A 277 -3.17 0.23 10.10
C TRP A 277 -3.59 -0.01 11.56
N ALA A 278 -3.28 -1.16 12.15
CA ALA A 278 -2.71 -2.40 11.59
C ALA A 278 -3.80 -3.27 10.96
N GLY A 279 -3.65 -3.61 9.66
CA GLY A 279 -4.66 -4.39 8.94
C GLY A 279 -4.72 -5.85 9.36
N VAL A 280 -3.59 -6.44 9.71
CA VAL A 280 -3.46 -7.82 10.16
C VAL A 280 -2.72 -7.88 11.48
N ILE A 281 -3.21 -8.71 12.40
CA ILE A 281 -2.52 -9.06 13.64
C ILE A 281 -2.22 -10.55 13.62
N ALA A 282 -1.00 -10.92 14.04
CA ALA A 282 -0.54 -12.31 14.03
C ALA A 282 0.57 -12.56 15.05
N THR A 283 0.92 -13.83 15.26
CA THR A 283 2.14 -14.25 15.93
C THR A 283 3.13 -14.76 14.88
N HIS A 284 4.37 -14.25 14.89
CA HIS A 284 5.44 -14.75 14.03
C HIS A 284 5.95 -16.09 14.53
N SER A 285 5.25 -17.16 14.15
CA SER A 285 5.41 -18.54 14.68
C SER A 285 6.25 -19.45 13.76
N GLY A 286 6.48 -19.06 12.52
CA GLY A 286 7.28 -19.80 11.54
C GLY A 286 8.32 -18.92 10.84
N PRO A 287 9.24 -19.50 10.06
CA PRO A 287 10.27 -18.72 9.36
C PRO A 287 9.63 -17.85 8.26
N TYR A 288 10.11 -16.61 8.15
CA TYR A 288 9.63 -15.67 7.13
C TYR A 288 10.79 -14.86 6.52
N LEU A 289 10.93 -14.92 5.20
CA LEU A 289 11.93 -14.18 4.40
C LEU A 289 13.35 -14.21 5.02
N GLY A 290 13.80 -15.40 5.41
CA GLY A 290 15.14 -15.64 5.95
C GLY A 290 15.25 -15.51 7.48
N GLU A 291 14.23 -14.98 8.15
CA GLU A 291 14.25 -14.85 9.63
C GLU A 291 13.56 -16.04 10.29
N PRO A 292 14.15 -16.61 11.35
CA PRO A 292 13.51 -17.64 12.15
C PRO A 292 12.33 -17.08 12.95
N ALA A 293 11.41 -17.95 13.37
CA ALA A 293 10.26 -17.58 14.18
C ALA A 293 10.68 -16.82 15.44
N SER A 294 10.18 -15.60 15.63
CA SER A 294 10.47 -14.79 16.82
C SER A 294 9.52 -15.04 17.99
N GLN A 295 8.40 -15.73 17.76
CA GLN A 295 7.29 -15.94 18.70
C GLN A 295 6.66 -14.65 19.21
N ARG A 296 6.88 -13.53 18.54
CA ARG A 296 6.33 -12.23 18.92
C ARG A 296 4.99 -11.98 18.27
N ARG A 297 4.08 -11.34 19.00
CA ARG A 297 2.87 -10.78 18.45
C ARG A 297 3.24 -9.58 17.60
N VAL A 298 2.70 -9.50 16.39
CA VAL A 298 3.01 -8.47 15.41
C VAL A 298 1.74 -7.86 14.83
N SER A 299 1.84 -6.61 14.46
CA SER A 299 0.84 -5.87 13.68
C SER A 299 1.39 -5.52 12.31
N ILE A 300 0.59 -5.69 11.28
CA ILE A 300 1.03 -5.57 9.89
C ILE A 300 0.26 -4.43 9.24
N ASN A 301 1.00 -3.37 8.91
CA ASN A 301 0.49 -2.24 8.16
C ASN A 301 0.57 -2.55 6.68
N GLY A 302 -0.50 -2.27 5.95
CA GLY A 302 -0.55 -2.53 4.52
C GLY A 302 -1.62 -1.73 3.79
N LEU A 303 -1.49 -1.69 2.49
CA LEU A 303 -2.44 -1.06 1.59
C LEU A 303 -2.73 -2.04 0.46
N ASP A 304 -4.02 -2.23 0.16
CA ASP A 304 -4.47 -3.19 -0.84
C ASP A 304 -5.46 -2.56 -1.82
N TRP A 305 -5.31 -2.92 -3.09
CA TRP A 305 -6.28 -2.66 -4.16
C TRP A 305 -6.53 -3.93 -4.94
N TRP A 306 -7.78 -4.19 -5.24
CA TRP A 306 -8.21 -5.33 -6.05
C TRP A 306 -9.02 -4.85 -7.24
N LYS A 307 -8.86 -5.54 -8.37
CA LYS A 307 -9.75 -5.46 -9.51
C LYS A 307 -10.47 -6.78 -9.66
N ARG A 308 -11.79 -6.74 -9.75
CA ARG A 308 -12.60 -7.92 -10.07
C ARG A 308 -13.07 -7.93 -11.52
N ASP A 309 -13.29 -9.14 -12.04
CA ASP A 309 -14.08 -9.40 -13.23
C ASP A 309 -15.11 -10.47 -12.87
N GLY A 310 -16.42 -10.17 -13.07
CA GLY A 310 -17.48 -11.00 -12.52
C GLY A 310 -17.35 -11.18 -11.00
N GLU A 311 -17.29 -12.43 -10.56
CA GLU A 311 -17.25 -12.82 -9.13
C GLU A 311 -15.83 -13.13 -8.63
N LYS A 312 -14.78 -12.83 -9.41
CA LYS A 312 -13.39 -13.11 -9.03
C LYS A 312 -12.46 -11.94 -9.22
N TYR A 313 -11.42 -11.89 -8.39
CA TYR A 313 -10.32 -10.94 -8.56
C TYR A 313 -9.37 -11.40 -9.66
N VAL A 314 -9.00 -10.47 -10.53
CA VAL A 314 -8.08 -10.68 -11.67
C VAL A 314 -6.74 -10.00 -11.46
N GLU A 315 -6.70 -8.90 -10.68
CA GLU A 315 -5.49 -8.16 -10.36
C GLU A 315 -5.55 -7.67 -8.90
N ASN A 316 -4.40 -7.66 -8.23
CA ASN A 316 -4.28 -7.18 -6.85
C ASN A 316 -2.92 -6.48 -6.66
N TRP A 317 -2.92 -5.26 -6.14
CA TRP A 317 -1.74 -4.46 -5.80
C TRP A 317 -1.63 -4.36 -4.29
N VAL A 318 -0.47 -4.71 -3.74
CA VAL A 318 -0.29 -4.89 -2.29
C VAL A 318 0.95 -4.18 -1.80
N PHE A 319 0.80 -3.43 -0.73
CA PHE A 319 1.90 -2.93 0.09
C PHE A 319 1.87 -3.55 1.47
N VAL A 320 3.05 -3.82 1.99
CA VAL A 320 3.29 -4.13 3.39
C VAL A 320 4.43 -3.26 3.86
N ASP A 321 4.30 -2.62 5.01
CA ASP A 321 5.42 -1.94 5.65
C ASP A 321 6.40 -2.98 6.20
N MET A 322 7.29 -3.45 5.31
CA MET A 322 8.24 -4.52 5.62
C MET A 322 9.23 -4.13 6.71
N ILE A 323 9.65 -2.85 6.74
CA ILE A 323 10.61 -2.38 7.75
C ILE A 323 9.96 -2.39 9.13
N HIS A 324 8.74 -1.89 9.25
CA HIS A 324 7.94 -1.96 10.49
C HIS A 324 7.70 -3.41 10.93
N LEU A 325 7.33 -4.30 10.00
CA LEU A 325 7.09 -5.71 10.31
C LEU A 325 8.34 -6.39 10.87
N PHE A 326 9.49 -6.23 10.21
CA PHE A 326 10.74 -6.87 10.61
C PHE A 326 11.30 -6.30 11.92
N ARG A 327 11.10 -5.01 12.18
CA ARG A 327 11.46 -4.39 13.48
C ARG A 327 10.75 -5.08 14.64
N GLN A 328 9.50 -5.50 14.46
CA GLN A 328 8.77 -6.26 15.47
C GLN A 328 9.32 -7.68 15.69
N PHE A 329 9.96 -8.28 14.67
CA PHE A 329 10.73 -9.53 14.86
C PHE A 329 12.01 -9.32 15.68
N GLY A 330 12.49 -8.08 15.81
CA GLY A 330 13.78 -7.71 16.37
C GLY A 330 14.87 -7.55 15.33
N VAL A 331 14.49 -7.41 14.05
CA VAL A 331 15.39 -7.24 12.90
C VAL A 331 15.29 -5.80 12.39
N ASP A 332 16.39 -5.04 12.42
CA ASP A 332 16.47 -3.70 11.86
C ASP A 332 16.99 -3.75 10.43
N LEU A 333 16.05 -3.70 9.46
CA LEU A 333 16.39 -3.71 8.03
C LEU A 333 17.11 -2.42 7.59
N MET A 334 16.89 -1.29 8.28
CA MET A 334 17.63 -0.05 8.00
C MET A 334 19.08 -0.14 8.46
N ALA A 335 19.35 -0.77 9.61
CA ALA A 335 20.72 -1.06 10.04
C ALA A 335 21.40 -2.03 9.08
N ARG A 336 20.71 -3.11 8.69
CA ARG A 336 21.21 -4.08 7.71
C ARG A 336 21.53 -3.42 6.35
N MET A 337 20.71 -2.50 5.88
CA MET A 337 21.00 -1.71 4.68
C MET A 337 22.30 -0.92 4.84
N ARG A 338 22.49 -0.19 5.95
CA ARG A 338 23.72 0.58 6.20
C ARG A 338 24.96 -0.31 6.28
N GLU A 339 24.87 -1.49 6.89
CA GLU A 339 25.95 -2.49 6.93
C GLU A 339 26.33 -3.00 5.54
N ARG A 340 25.33 -3.30 4.68
CA ARG A 340 25.54 -3.70 3.28
C ARG A 340 26.22 -2.61 2.46
N VAL A 341 25.78 -1.35 2.65
CA VAL A 341 26.42 -0.18 2.01
C VAL A 341 27.88 -0.06 2.44
N ALA A 342 28.17 -0.14 3.74
CA ALA A 342 29.53 -0.07 4.27
C ALA A 342 30.42 -1.20 3.71
N ALA A 343 29.91 -2.43 3.68
CA ALA A 343 30.64 -3.58 3.14
C ALA A 343 30.92 -3.48 1.64
N ARG A 344 30.06 -2.79 0.87
CA ARG A 344 30.27 -2.57 -0.57
C ARG A 344 31.38 -1.54 -0.86
N ASN A 345 31.60 -0.61 0.08
CA ASN A 345 32.56 0.48 -0.05
C ASN A 345 33.95 0.13 0.55
N ALA A 346 34.05 -1.02 1.22
CA ALA A 346 35.30 -1.54 1.82
C ALA A 346 36.08 -2.41 0.82
#